data_4084f010fc4d9bcdfe462b4717df533c
#
_entry.id   4084f010fc4d9bcdfe462b4717df533c
#
_cell.length_a   1.000
_cell.length_b   1.000
_cell.length_c   1.000
_cell.angle_alpha   90.00
_cell.angle_beta   90.00
_cell.angle_gamma   90.00
#
_symmetry.space_group_name_H-M   'P 1'
#
loop_
_entity.id
_entity.type
_entity.pdbx_description
1 polymer ?
#
loop_
_entity_poly.entity_id
_entity_poly.type
_entity_poly.pdbx_seq_one_letter_code
_entity_poly.pdbx_strand_id
1 'polypeptide(L)'
;MPFLTGASITRIGGLFTTGKLLFYPIRNNIDGDGNQLINWVVEFFSDKYEPADWSRLGDVNEVLAHFESWRFDWFDPPTIMRNADFVLTYPMVDRDPIAQWTFDRVTLLGDAAHPMYPRGGNGGAQSILDAAALTRHLVKAASPLEALRAYEAERLAPTRAIVLQNRTAPPDLIIDTVEQRANKQKFDRLEDVISREELMAISQNYQQVAGWDRASLKAKTV
;
A
#
# COMPACT_ATOMS: atom_id res chain seq x y z
N MET A 1 12.94 -4.75 20.47
CA MET A 1 12.71 -4.44 19.05
C MET A 1 13.63 -3.29 18.67
N PRO A 2 14.30 -3.32 17.50
CA PRO A 2 15.13 -2.20 17.08
C PRO A 2 14.27 -0.95 16.85
N PHE A 3 14.86 0.22 17.07
CA PHE A 3 14.22 1.49 16.78
C PHE A 3 13.97 1.62 15.26
N LEU A 4 12.74 1.89 14.87
CA LEU A 4 12.36 2.07 13.47
C LEU A 4 12.59 3.51 13.04
N THR A 5 13.23 3.72 11.91
CA THR A 5 13.38 5.08 11.36
C THR A 5 12.04 5.58 10.81
N GLY A 6 11.74 6.86 11.01
CA GLY A 6 10.41 7.43 10.72
C GLY A 6 9.95 7.41 9.27
N ALA A 7 10.76 6.94 8.34
CA ALA A 7 10.39 6.81 6.92
C ALA A 7 10.42 5.36 6.42
N SER A 8 10.59 4.39 7.31
CA SER A 8 10.69 2.98 6.93
C SER A 8 9.40 2.22 7.19
N ILE A 9 9.04 1.39 6.23
CA ILE A 9 7.99 0.39 6.35
C ILE A 9 8.68 -0.97 6.27
N THR A 10 8.49 -1.79 7.29
CA THR A 10 9.01 -3.16 7.29
C THR A 10 7.92 -4.11 6.88
N ARG A 11 8.24 -5.01 5.96
CA ARG A 11 7.35 -6.07 5.48
C ARG A 11 7.98 -7.41 5.67
N ILE A 12 7.21 -8.37 6.17
CA ILE A 12 7.62 -9.74 6.43
C ILE A 12 6.58 -10.68 5.86
N GLY A 13 7.01 -11.75 5.21
CA GLY A 13 6.17 -12.78 4.63
C GLY A 13 5.56 -12.43 3.29
N GLY A 14 5.18 -13.46 2.55
CA GLY A 14 4.49 -13.37 1.27
C GLY A 14 2.98 -13.53 1.43
N LEU A 15 2.21 -12.72 0.72
CA LEU A 15 0.76 -12.72 0.81
C LEU A 15 0.14 -14.08 0.45
N PHE A 16 0.70 -14.75 -0.55
CA PHE A 16 0.08 -15.94 -1.13
C PHE A 16 0.45 -17.26 -0.48
N THR A 17 1.41 -17.27 0.45
CA THR A 17 1.92 -18.51 1.04
C THR A 17 1.79 -18.57 2.55
N THR A 18 2.20 -17.54 3.26
CA THR A 18 2.32 -17.55 4.73
C THR A 18 1.51 -16.45 5.42
N GLY A 19 0.96 -15.53 4.65
CA GLY A 19 0.45 -14.27 5.16
C GLY A 19 1.54 -13.20 5.22
N LYS A 20 1.13 -11.96 5.37
CA LYS A 20 2.00 -10.79 5.36
C LYS A 20 1.81 -9.96 6.62
N LEU A 21 2.92 -9.56 7.21
CA LEU A 21 2.96 -8.57 8.28
C LEU A 21 3.67 -7.32 7.78
N LEU A 22 3.07 -6.19 8.03
CA LEU A 22 3.59 -4.86 7.71
C LEU A 22 3.57 -4.03 8.98
N PHE A 23 4.64 -3.29 9.27
CA PHE A 23 4.66 -2.39 10.41
C PHE A 23 5.56 -1.18 10.17
N TYR A 24 5.20 -0.06 10.79
CA TYR A 24 5.90 1.22 10.67
C TYR A 24 5.59 2.15 11.84
N PRO A 25 6.51 3.05 12.20
CA PRO A 25 6.26 4.03 13.24
C PRO A 25 5.33 5.14 12.72
N ILE A 26 4.34 5.51 13.51
CA ILE A 26 3.44 6.65 13.23
C ILE A 26 3.71 7.85 14.12
N ARG A 27 4.32 7.62 15.27
CA ARG A 27 4.77 8.69 16.18
C ARG A 27 6.00 8.25 16.97
N ASN A 28 6.99 9.10 17.02
CA ASN A 28 8.20 8.89 17.82
C ASN A 28 8.07 9.57 19.19
N ASN A 29 8.76 9.01 20.18
CA ASN A 29 8.91 9.57 21.51
C ASN A 29 7.57 9.98 22.16
N ILE A 30 6.65 9.01 22.24
CA ILE A 30 5.28 9.24 22.70
C ILE A 30 5.18 9.56 24.21
N ASP A 31 6.18 9.20 24.97
CA ASP A 31 6.22 9.26 26.44
C ASP A 31 7.43 10.04 27.02
N GLY A 32 8.34 10.52 26.18
CA GLY A 32 9.60 11.16 26.62
C GLY A 32 10.75 10.19 26.81
N ASP A 33 10.49 8.89 26.89
CA ASP A 33 11.50 7.82 27.09
C ASP A 33 12.00 7.21 25.77
N GLY A 34 11.58 7.78 24.65
CA GLY A 34 11.97 7.34 23.31
C GLY A 34 11.10 6.23 22.72
N ASN A 35 10.00 5.86 23.35
CA ASN A 35 9.10 4.86 22.80
C ASN A 35 8.37 5.35 21.56
N GLN A 36 8.08 4.42 20.64
CA GLN A 36 7.38 4.70 19.38
C GLN A 36 5.97 4.11 19.38
N LEU A 37 5.01 4.87 18.87
CA LEU A 37 3.72 4.33 18.48
C LEU A 37 3.85 3.70 17.10
N ILE A 38 3.51 2.44 16.99
CA ILE A 38 3.66 1.64 15.78
C ILE A 38 2.29 1.25 15.27
N ASN A 39 2.07 1.43 13.97
CA ASN A 39 0.98 0.77 13.26
C ASN A 39 1.47 -0.55 12.69
N TRP A 40 0.67 -1.60 12.82
CA TRP A 40 0.89 -2.86 12.13
C TRP A 40 -0.36 -3.28 11.36
N VAL A 41 -0.14 -3.97 10.26
CA VAL A 41 -1.18 -4.54 9.41
C VAL A 41 -0.78 -5.96 9.08
N VAL A 42 -1.71 -6.88 9.20
CA VAL A 42 -1.56 -8.25 8.71
C VAL A 42 -2.56 -8.53 7.61
N GLU A 43 -2.13 -9.28 6.62
CA GLU A 43 -2.97 -9.76 5.53
C GLU A 43 -2.82 -11.27 5.45
N PHE A 44 -3.93 -11.98 5.41
CA PHE A 44 -3.98 -13.41 5.20
C PHE A 44 -5.28 -13.80 4.51
N PHE A 45 -5.29 -14.95 3.87
CA PHE A 45 -6.52 -15.46 3.26
C PHE A 45 -7.47 -16.01 4.32
N SER A 46 -8.75 -15.72 4.12
CA SER A 46 -9.83 -16.27 4.95
C SER A 46 -10.96 -16.73 4.04
N ASP A 47 -11.51 -17.90 4.35
CA ASP A 47 -12.73 -18.40 3.68
C ASP A 47 -14.00 -17.67 4.16
N LYS A 48 -13.88 -16.86 5.20
CA LYS A 48 -14.97 -16.05 5.74
C LYS A 48 -14.98 -14.69 5.07
N TYR A 49 -15.95 -14.46 4.19
CA TYR A 49 -16.22 -13.13 3.70
C TYR A 49 -17.27 -12.48 4.62
N GLU A 50 -16.95 -11.30 5.08
CA GLU A 50 -17.89 -10.45 5.79
C GLU A 50 -18.08 -9.12 5.04
N PRO A 51 -19.30 -8.53 5.09
CA PRO A 51 -19.54 -7.24 4.46
C PRO A 51 -18.53 -6.18 4.92
N ALA A 52 -18.20 -5.25 4.04
CA ALA A 52 -17.25 -4.19 4.32
C ALA A 52 -17.76 -3.28 5.46
N ASP A 53 -17.30 -3.55 6.67
CA ASP A 53 -17.41 -2.66 7.82
C ASP A 53 -15.99 -2.17 8.16
N TRP A 54 -15.73 -0.91 7.86
CA TRP A 54 -14.42 -0.29 8.03
C TRP A 54 -14.10 0.10 9.49
N SER A 55 -15.05 -0.06 10.39
CA SER A 55 -14.93 0.25 11.82
C SER A 55 -15.02 -0.98 12.72
N ARG A 56 -15.09 -2.17 12.13
CA ARG A 56 -15.24 -3.41 12.88
C ARG A 56 -14.03 -3.68 13.76
N LEU A 57 -14.28 -3.90 15.05
CA LEU A 57 -13.25 -4.41 15.96
C LEU A 57 -12.93 -5.87 15.61
N GLY A 58 -11.63 -6.13 15.46
CA GLY A 58 -11.09 -7.46 15.22
C GLY A 58 -10.76 -8.17 16.53
N ASP A 59 -10.69 -9.50 16.46
CA ASP A 59 -10.16 -10.32 17.56
C ASP A 59 -8.67 -10.61 17.30
N VAL A 60 -7.83 -10.15 18.20
CA VAL A 60 -6.39 -10.42 18.13
C VAL A 60 -6.07 -11.92 18.13
N ASN A 61 -6.91 -12.76 18.72
CA ASN A 61 -6.70 -14.21 18.75
C ASN A 61 -6.88 -14.85 17.35
N GLU A 62 -7.80 -14.31 16.53
CA GLU A 62 -7.90 -14.74 15.12
C GLU A 62 -6.59 -14.44 14.36
N VAL A 63 -6.01 -13.26 14.58
CA VAL A 63 -4.73 -12.87 13.99
C VAL A 63 -3.61 -13.78 14.51
N LEU A 64 -3.52 -13.98 15.80
CA LEU A 64 -2.48 -14.80 16.42
C LEU A 64 -2.50 -16.25 15.94
N ALA A 65 -3.66 -16.80 15.59
CA ALA A 65 -3.75 -18.15 15.03
C ALA A 65 -2.88 -18.34 13.77
N HIS A 66 -2.66 -17.29 13.00
CA HIS A 66 -1.83 -17.30 11.80
C HIS A 66 -0.37 -16.93 12.07
N PHE A 67 -0.08 -16.13 13.08
CA PHE A 67 1.22 -15.51 13.30
C PHE A 67 1.91 -15.94 14.62
N GLU A 68 1.29 -16.77 15.45
CA GLU A 68 1.82 -17.19 16.77
C GLU A 68 3.20 -17.84 16.69
N SER A 69 3.49 -18.56 15.59
CA SER A 69 4.77 -19.22 15.39
C SER A 69 5.88 -18.29 14.86
N TRP A 70 5.55 -17.07 14.52
CA TRP A 70 6.55 -16.14 13.97
C TRP A 70 7.45 -15.63 15.08
N ARG A 71 8.73 -15.97 15.00
CA ARG A 71 9.78 -15.55 15.94
C ARG A 71 11.03 -15.19 15.15
N PHE A 72 11.51 -14.02 15.40
CA PHE A 72 12.77 -13.53 14.83
C PHE A 72 13.67 -13.04 15.97
N ASP A 73 14.98 -13.21 15.87
CA ASP A 73 15.92 -12.78 16.92
C ASP A 73 15.83 -11.30 17.26
N TRP A 74 15.41 -10.49 16.31
CA TRP A 74 15.28 -9.03 16.41
C TRP A 74 13.86 -8.52 16.63
N PHE A 75 12.83 -9.38 16.48
CA PHE A 75 11.44 -8.98 16.48
C PHE A 75 10.48 -10.11 16.88
N ASP A 76 9.54 -9.82 17.78
CA ASP A 76 8.51 -10.74 18.24
C ASP A 76 7.11 -10.23 17.84
N PRO A 77 6.60 -10.60 16.65
CA PRO A 77 5.30 -10.15 16.17
C PRO A 77 4.15 -10.45 17.14
N PRO A 78 3.98 -11.66 17.68
CA PRO A 78 2.88 -11.96 18.59
C PRO A 78 2.84 -11.06 19.84
N THR A 79 3.99 -10.70 20.39
CA THR A 79 4.03 -9.78 21.53
C THR A 79 3.52 -8.39 21.17
N ILE A 80 3.87 -7.89 19.98
CA ILE A 80 3.36 -6.58 19.51
C ILE A 80 1.86 -6.64 19.25
N MET A 81 1.38 -7.72 18.63
CA MET A 81 -0.06 -7.89 18.35
C MET A 81 -0.88 -7.94 19.62
N ARG A 82 -0.41 -8.66 20.68
CA ARG A 82 -1.11 -8.74 21.97
C ARG A 82 -1.17 -7.41 22.73
N ASN A 83 -0.18 -6.55 22.50
CA ASN A 83 -0.09 -5.24 23.16
C ASN A 83 -0.70 -4.11 22.32
N ALA A 84 -1.45 -4.41 21.27
CA ALA A 84 -2.17 -3.40 20.52
C ALA A 84 -3.29 -2.78 21.35
N ASP A 85 -3.46 -1.47 21.29
CA ASP A 85 -4.56 -0.77 21.98
C ASP A 85 -5.92 -1.23 21.42
N PHE A 86 -5.99 -1.46 20.11
CA PHE A 86 -7.15 -2.02 19.42
C PHE A 86 -6.74 -2.63 18.08
N VAL A 87 -7.58 -3.53 17.58
CA VAL A 87 -7.43 -4.16 16.27
C VAL A 87 -8.69 -3.89 15.46
N LEU A 88 -8.53 -3.49 14.20
CA LEU A 88 -9.61 -3.37 13.23
C LEU A 88 -9.51 -4.49 12.20
N THR A 89 -10.63 -5.05 11.80
CA THR A 89 -10.72 -6.05 10.75
C THR A 89 -11.61 -5.54 9.62
N TYR A 90 -11.09 -5.55 8.41
CA TYR A 90 -11.85 -5.18 7.22
C TYR A 90 -11.36 -5.98 6.00
N PRO A 91 -12.23 -6.22 5.01
CA PRO A 91 -11.85 -6.96 3.83
C PRO A 91 -10.87 -6.14 2.97
N MET A 92 -9.90 -6.83 2.37
CA MET A 92 -9.03 -6.26 1.36
C MET A 92 -9.78 -6.24 0.03
N VAL A 93 -10.34 -5.09 -0.31
CA VAL A 93 -11.16 -4.92 -1.51
C VAL A 93 -10.70 -3.75 -2.37
N ASP A 94 -10.97 -3.86 -3.66
CA ASP A 94 -10.88 -2.77 -4.63
C ASP A 94 -12.10 -2.80 -5.56
N ARG A 95 -12.12 -1.95 -6.56
CA ARG A 95 -13.15 -1.97 -7.62
C ARG A 95 -12.51 -1.90 -8.98
N ASP A 96 -13.22 -2.43 -9.98
CA ASP A 96 -12.83 -2.21 -11.37
C ASP A 96 -12.84 -0.73 -11.71
N PRO A 97 -11.79 -0.25 -12.40
CA PRO A 97 -11.75 1.13 -12.83
C PRO A 97 -12.94 1.50 -13.70
N ILE A 98 -13.66 2.51 -13.28
CA ILE A 98 -14.80 3.06 -14.03
C ILE A 98 -14.32 3.86 -15.23
N ALA A 99 -15.17 3.97 -16.26
CA ALA A 99 -14.82 4.62 -17.51
C ALA A 99 -14.97 6.17 -17.48
N GLN A 100 -15.64 6.71 -16.48
CA GLN A 100 -15.96 8.12 -16.38
C GLN A 100 -16.05 8.56 -14.91
N TRP A 101 -15.51 9.73 -14.59
CA TRP A 101 -15.56 10.33 -13.26
C TRP A 101 -16.41 11.58 -13.19
N THR A 102 -16.58 12.28 -14.32
CA THR A 102 -17.24 13.58 -14.39
C THR A 102 -18.63 13.44 -14.98
N PHE A 103 -19.63 13.88 -14.22
CA PHE A 103 -21.04 13.86 -14.56
C PHE A 103 -21.59 15.28 -14.39
N ASP A 104 -21.64 16.04 -15.49
CA ASP A 104 -22.01 17.45 -15.51
C ASP A 104 -21.13 18.27 -14.53
N ARG A 105 -21.65 18.72 -13.42
CA ARG A 105 -20.98 19.55 -12.41
C ARG A 105 -20.43 18.77 -11.23
N VAL A 106 -20.44 17.45 -11.30
CA VAL A 106 -19.93 16.54 -10.27
C VAL A 106 -18.76 15.75 -10.85
N THR A 107 -17.69 15.61 -10.10
CA THR A 107 -16.59 14.70 -10.42
C THR A 107 -16.19 13.90 -9.20
N LEU A 108 -15.64 12.71 -9.44
CA LEU A 108 -15.08 11.84 -8.41
C LEU A 108 -13.60 12.14 -8.20
N LEU A 109 -13.11 11.90 -6.98
CA LEU A 109 -11.72 12.12 -6.59
C LEU A 109 -11.31 11.07 -5.55
N GLY A 110 -10.06 10.64 -5.57
CA GLY A 110 -9.52 9.69 -4.61
C GLY A 110 -10.24 8.35 -4.62
N ASP A 111 -10.51 7.78 -3.45
CA ASP A 111 -11.14 6.46 -3.32
C ASP A 111 -12.54 6.38 -3.93
N ALA A 112 -13.24 7.50 -4.08
CA ALA A 112 -14.50 7.55 -4.81
C ALA A 112 -14.33 7.28 -6.31
N ALA A 113 -13.17 7.64 -6.88
CA ALA A 113 -12.85 7.47 -8.30
C ALA A 113 -12.08 6.18 -8.59
N HIS A 114 -11.14 5.82 -7.72
CA HIS A 114 -10.19 4.73 -7.94
C HIS A 114 -9.83 3.98 -6.65
N PRO A 115 -10.82 3.36 -5.96
CA PRO A 115 -10.52 2.53 -4.79
C PRO A 115 -9.57 1.41 -5.19
N MET A 116 -8.49 1.27 -4.45
CA MET A 116 -7.42 0.33 -4.79
C MET A 116 -6.94 -0.43 -3.56
N TYR A 117 -6.38 -1.61 -3.77
CA TYR A 117 -5.66 -2.31 -2.71
C TYR A 117 -4.57 -1.39 -2.12
N PRO A 118 -4.39 -1.35 -0.79
CA PRO A 118 -3.37 -0.50 -0.14
C PRO A 118 -1.94 -0.98 -0.38
N ARG A 119 -1.73 -1.88 -1.32
CA ARG A 119 -0.43 -2.37 -1.76
C ARG A 119 0.39 -1.23 -2.34
N GLY A 120 1.59 -1.03 -1.83
CA GLY A 120 2.45 0.07 -2.23
C GLY A 120 2.12 1.45 -1.63
N GLY A 121 1.07 1.56 -0.81
CA GLY A 121 0.73 2.81 -0.11
C GLY A 121 0.30 3.96 -1.03
N ASN A 122 -0.30 3.66 -2.19
CA ASN A 122 -0.53 4.65 -3.24
C ASN A 122 -1.85 5.44 -3.12
N GLY A 123 -2.88 4.93 -2.45
CA GLY A 123 -4.21 5.55 -2.44
C GLY A 123 -4.16 7.02 -2.03
N GLY A 124 -3.59 7.31 -0.87
CA GLY A 124 -3.44 8.70 -0.39
C GLY A 124 -2.60 9.58 -1.31
N ALA A 125 -1.48 9.06 -1.85
CA ALA A 125 -0.63 9.82 -2.77
C ALA A 125 -1.38 10.17 -4.08
N GLN A 126 -2.15 9.24 -4.62
CA GLN A 126 -2.95 9.50 -5.82
C GLN A 126 -4.07 10.51 -5.55
N SER A 127 -4.71 10.47 -4.39
CA SER A 127 -5.71 11.46 -3.98
C SER A 127 -5.13 12.87 -3.88
N ILE A 128 -3.88 13.01 -3.39
CA ILE A 128 -3.17 14.30 -3.37
C ILE A 128 -2.87 14.79 -4.79
N LEU A 129 -2.45 13.91 -5.68
CA LEU A 129 -2.21 14.24 -7.09
C LEU A 129 -3.50 14.63 -7.81
N ASP A 130 -4.62 13.99 -7.48
CA ASP A 130 -5.93 14.37 -7.99
C ASP A 130 -6.32 15.77 -7.55
N ALA A 131 -6.20 16.08 -6.27
CA ALA A 131 -6.48 17.40 -5.74
C ALA A 131 -5.62 18.49 -6.41
N ALA A 132 -4.33 18.21 -6.60
CA ALA A 132 -3.42 19.12 -7.28
C ALA A 132 -3.79 19.33 -8.76
N ALA A 133 -4.14 18.25 -9.47
CA ALA A 133 -4.58 18.32 -10.87
C ALA A 133 -5.91 19.09 -10.99
N LEU A 134 -6.89 18.77 -10.18
CA LEU A 134 -8.19 19.44 -10.16
C LEU A 134 -8.02 20.93 -9.89
N THR A 135 -7.25 21.31 -8.88
CA THR A 135 -6.97 22.70 -8.55
C THR A 135 -6.33 23.43 -9.74
N ARG A 136 -5.32 22.84 -10.37
CA ARG A 136 -4.64 23.43 -11.53
C ARG A 136 -5.60 23.67 -12.70
N HIS A 137 -6.49 22.71 -12.99
CA HIS A 137 -7.47 22.85 -14.05
C HIS A 137 -8.55 23.89 -13.71
N LEU A 138 -9.03 23.95 -12.47
CA LEU A 138 -10.00 24.96 -12.03
C LEU A 138 -9.46 26.40 -12.14
N VAL A 139 -8.16 26.60 -11.93
CA VAL A 139 -7.51 27.92 -12.08
C VAL A 139 -7.34 28.31 -13.54
N LYS A 140 -7.10 27.34 -14.45
CA LYS A 140 -6.73 27.61 -15.85
C LYS A 140 -7.89 27.58 -16.84
N ALA A 141 -8.94 26.81 -16.57
CA ALA A 141 -10.03 26.61 -17.53
C ALA A 141 -10.97 27.78 -17.59
N ALA A 142 -11.62 27.98 -18.74
CA ALA A 142 -12.59 29.04 -18.94
C ALA A 142 -13.92 28.78 -18.20
N SER A 143 -14.21 27.53 -17.85
CA SER A 143 -15.38 27.16 -17.08
C SER A 143 -15.11 25.97 -16.14
N PRO A 144 -15.88 25.86 -15.03
CA PRO A 144 -15.76 24.68 -14.15
C PRO A 144 -15.97 23.35 -14.87
N LEU A 145 -16.88 23.30 -15.84
CA LEU A 145 -17.16 22.07 -16.59
C LEU A 145 -15.95 21.62 -17.43
N GLU A 146 -15.28 22.54 -18.08
CA GLU A 146 -14.03 22.26 -18.80
C GLU A 146 -12.94 21.80 -17.84
N ALA A 147 -12.82 22.42 -16.66
CA ALA A 147 -11.85 22.03 -15.64
C ALA A 147 -12.05 20.58 -15.19
N LEU A 148 -13.30 20.19 -14.89
CA LEU A 148 -13.62 18.84 -14.43
C LEU A 148 -13.30 17.78 -15.50
N ARG A 149 -13.62 18.06 -16.76
CA ARG A 149 -13.30 17.17 -17.89
C ARG A 149 -11.79 17.05 -18.13
N ALA A 150 -11.06 18.15 -18.03
CA ALA A 150 -9.62 18.17 -18.18
C ALA A 150 -8.91 17.41 -17.04
N TYR A 151 -9.39 17.56 -15.82
CA TYR A 151 -8.94 16.79 -14.67
C TYR A 151 -9.13 15.29 -14.90
N GLU A 152 -10.33 14.85 -15.28
CA GLU A 152 -10.62 13.46 -15.59
C GLU A 152 -9.69 12.93 -16.70
N ALA A 153 -9.54 13.67 -17.79
CA ALA A 153 -8.69 13.28 -18.91
C ALA A 153 -7.22 13.08 -18.50
N GLU A 154 -6.73 13.88 -17.54
CA GLU A 154 -5.38 13.74 -17.02
C GLU A 154 -5.22 12.55 -16.07
N ARG A 155 -6.21 12.30 -15.20
CA ARG A 155 -6.04 11.42 -14.05
C ARG A 155 -6.60 10.01 -14.22
N LEU A 156 -7.62 9.82 -15.03
CA LEU A 156 -8.33 8.53 -15.16
C LEU A 156 -7.41 7.40 -15.64
N ALA A 157 -6.66 7.62 -16.72
CA ALA A 157 -5.82 6.56 -17.30
C ALA A 157 -4.64 6.15 -16.37
N PRO A 158 -3.87 7.10 -15.80
CA PRO A 158 -2.80 6.74 -14.87
C PRO A 158 -3.27 6.01 -13.61
N THR A 159 -4.38 6.43 -13.00
CA THR A 159 -4.89 5.77 -11.80
C THR A 159 -5.47 4.40 -12.09
N ARG A 160 -6.14 4.24 -13.24
CA ARG A 160 -6.58 2.92 -13.74
C ARG A 160 -5.41 1.95 -13.84
N ALA A 161 -4.27 2.40 -14.39
CA ALA A 161 -3.08 1.56 -14.51
C ALA A 161 -2.58 1.09 -13.13
N ILE A 162 -2.59 1.97 -12.12
CA ILE A 162 -2.16 1.65 -10.75
C ILE A 162 -3.11 0.63 -10.10
N VAL A 163 -4.42 0.80 -10.23
CA VAL A 163 -5.41 -0.16 -9.70
C VAL A 163 -5.13 -1.56 -10.26
N LEU A 164 -4.95 -1.67 -11.57
CA LEU A 164 -4.67 -2.96 -12.22
C LEU A 164 -3.30 -3.52 -11.83
N GLN A 165 -2.28 -2.67 -11.73
CA GLN A 165 -0.94 -3.07 -11.31
C GLN A 165 -0.92 -3.62 -9.88
N ASN A 166 -1.68 -3.03 -8.96
CA ASN A 166 -1.79 -3.52 -7.58
C ASN A 166 -2.37 -4.92 -7.48
N ARG A 167 -3.16 -5.35 -8.46
CA ARG A 167 -3.73 -6.71 -8.51
C ARG A 167 -2.72 -7.76 -8.98
N THR A 168 -1.87 -7.41 -9.95
CA THR A 168 -1.03 -8.37 -10.67
C THR A 168 0.45 -8.32 -10.29
N ALA A 169 0.99 -7.14 -10.08
CA ALA A 169 2.40 -6.94 -9.78
C ALA A 169 2.61 -5.81 -8.76
N PRO A 170 2.13 -5.99 -7.52
CA PRO A 170 2.34 -5.02 -6.44
C PRO A 170 3.83 -4.96 -6.05
N PRO A 171 4.26 -3.97 -5.26
CA PRO A 171 5.63 -3.91 -4.75
C PRO A 171 6.05 -5.13 -3.94
N ASP A 172 5.07 -5.84 -3.36
CA ASP A 172 5.28 -7.06 -2.58
C ASP A 172 5.76 -8.24 -3.43
N LEU A 173 5.67 -8.14 -4.76
CA LEU A 173 6.14 -9.16 -5.69
C LEU A 173 7.60 -9.58 -5.45
N ILE A 174 8.43 -8.69 -4.91
CA ILE A 174 9.82 -9.01 -4.52
C ILE A 174 9.84 -10.15 -3.51
N ILE A 175 9.01 -10.07 -2.46
CA ILE A 175 8.97 -11.07 -1.39
C ILE A 175 8.48 -12.40 -1.94
N ASP A 176 7.39 -12.38 -2.70
CA ASP A 176 6.83 -13.58 -3.31
C ASP A 176 7.82 -14.23 -4.30
N THR A 177 8.56 -13.43 -5.08
CA THR A 177 9.59 -13.93 -6.01
C THR A 177 10.73 -14.62 -5.25
N VAL A 178 11.21 -14.01 -4.18
CA VAL A 178 12.29 -14.60 -3.35
C VAL A 178 11.80 -15.88 -2.70
N GLU A 179 10.60 -15.90 -2.13
CA GLU A 179 10.05 -17.09 -1.48
C GLU A 179 9.87 -18.25 -2.45
N GLN A 180 9.32 -18.00 -3.63
CA GLN A 180 9.15 -19.03 -4.68
C GLN A 180 10.49 -19.61 -5.13
N ARG A 181 11.50 -18.77 -5.38
CA ARG A 181 12.82 -19.22 -5.83
C ARG A 181 13.60 -19.94 -4.75
N ALA A 182 13.51 -19.47 -3.52
CA ALA A 182 14.13 -20.14 -2.38
C ALA A 182 13.52 -21.53 -2.12
N ASN A 183 12.27 -21.75 -2.56
CA ASN A 183 11.56 -23.03 -2.42
C ASN A 183 11.65 -23.61 -0.99
N LYS A 184 11.40 -22.76 0.01
CA LYS A 184 11.51 -23.09 1.45
C LYS A 184 12.91 -23.44 1.93
N GLN A 185 13.94 -23.29 1.10
CA GLN A 185 15.32 -23.48 1.52
C GLN A 185 15.87 -22.21 2.17
N LYS A 186 16.70 -22.41 3.19
CA LYS A 186 17.46 -21.30 3.78
C LYS A 186 18.57 -20.87 2.83
N PHE A 187 18.83 -19.60 2.77
CA PHE A 187 19.93 -19.00 2.03
C PHE A 187 20.66 -18.00 2.93
N ASP A 188 21.97 -17.86 2.74
CA ASP A 188 22.78 -16.94 3.54
C ASP A 188 22.83 -15.54 2.92
N ARG A 189 22.74 -15.45 1.61
CA ARG A 189 22.81 -14.20 0.87
C ARG A 189 21.63 -14.09 -0.10
N LEU A 190 21.02 -12.90 -0.16
CA LEU A 190 19.90 -12.65 -1.06
C LEU A 190 20.27 -12.85 -2.53
N GLU A 191 21.52 -12.53 -2.88
CA GLU A 191 22.07 -12.67 -4.24
C GLU A 191 22.13 -14.13 -4.72
N ASP A 192 22.09 -15.12 -3.81
CA ASP A 192 22.02 -16.53 -4.18
C ASP A 192 20.64 -16.93 -4.74
N VAL A 193 19.61 -16.09 -4.48
CA VAL A 193 18.22 -16.32 -4.89
C VAL A 193 17.78 -15.38 -6.01
N ILE A 194 18.17 -14.11 -5.92
CA ILE A 194 17.75 -13.06 -6.85
C ILE A 194 18.85 -12.01 -6.99
N SER A 195 19.14 -11.59 -8.21
CA SER A 195 20.14 -10.57 -8.44
C SER A 195 19.66 -9.17 -8.01
N ARG A 196 20.61 -8.30 -7.70
CA ARG A 196 20.32 -6.90 -7.37
C ARG A 196 19.65 -6.17 -8.52
N GLU A 197 20.03 -6.47 -9.75
CA GLU A 197 19.47 -5.90 -10.97
C GLU A 197 17.98 -6.25 -11.11
N GLU A 198 17.62 -7.51 -10.85
CA GLU A 198 16.20 -7.95 -10.88
C GLU A 198 15.37 -7.28 -9.78
N LEU A 199 15.90 -7.18 -8.56
CA LEU A 199 15.23 -6.47 -7.46
C LEU A 199 14.97 -5.00 -7.83
N MET A 200 15.96 -4.35 -8.42
CA MET A 200 15.82 -2.97 -8.89
C MET A 200 14.81 -2.85 -10.03
N ALA A 201 14.79 -3.81 -10.96
CA ALA A 201 13.84 -3.79 -12.08
C ALA A 201 12.39 -3.92 -11.59
N ILE A 202 12.11 -4.82 -10.64
CA ILE A 202 10.77 -4.96 -10.03
C ILE A 202 10.34 -3.64 -9.37
N SER A 203 11.21 -3.05 -8.55
CA SER A 203 10.94 -1.78 -7.87
C SER A 203 10.71 -0.62 -8.84
N GLN A 204 11.56 -0.49 -9.86
CA GLN A 204 11.48 0.58 -10.84
C GLN A 204 10.23 0.47 -11.71
N ASN A 205 9.85 -0.73 -12.13
CA ASN A 205 8.62 -0.94 -12.89
C ASN A 205 7.39 -0.42 -12.13
N TYR A 206 7.30 -0.74 -10.85
CA TYR A 206 6.20 -0.25 -10.02
C TYR A 206 6.24 1.28 -9.85
N GLN A 207 7.42 1.86 -9.60
CA GLN A 207 7.59 3.30 -9.47
C GLN A 207 7.17 4.06 -10.73
N GLN A 208 7.47 3.52 -11.91
CA GLN A 208 7.06 4.11 -13.19
C GLN A 208 5.53 4.12 -13.36
N VAL A 209 4.88 2.98 -13.11
CA VAL A 209 3.41 2.89 -13.19
C VAL A 209 2.75 3.82 -12.16
N ALA A 210 3.28 3.88 -10.96
CA ALA A 210 2.77 4.74 -9.89
C ALA A 210 3.08 6.24 -10.11
N GLY A 211 3.94 6.58 -11.05
CA GLY A 211 4.27 7.95 -11.42
C GLY A 211 5.11 8.71 -10.38
N TRP A 212 5.93 8.00 -9.61
CA TRP A 212 6.86 8.55 -8.61
C TRP A 212 8.32 8.20 -8.89
N ASP A 213 8.62 7.70 -10.06
CA ASP A 213 9.99 7.69 -10.55
C ASP A 213 10.51 9.12 -10.78
N ARG A 214 11.84 9.26 -10.82
CA ARG A 214 12.48 10.58 -10.92
C ARG A 214 12.06 11.39 -12.16
N ALA A 215 11.79 10.73 -13.28
CA ALA A 215 11.40 11.41 -14.52
C ALA A 215 9.96 11.94 -14.41
N SER A 216 9.05 11.11 -13.92
CA SER A 216 7.66 11.49 -13.68
C SER A 216 7.52 12.63 -12.67
N LEU A 217 8.33 12.62 -11.60
CA LEU A 217 8.32 13.69 -10.59
C LEU A 217 8.84 15.01 -11.16
N LYS A 218 9.92 14.99 -11.96
CA LYS A 218 10.44 16.20 -12.61
C LYS A 218 9.44 16.82 -13.58
N ALA A 219 8.73 16.00 -14.35
CA ALA A 219 7.72 16.47 -15.31
C ALA A 219 6.52 17.16 -14.64
N LYS A 220 6.25 16.86 -13.35
CA LYS A 220 5.13 17.45 -12.58
C LYS A 220 5.53 18.75 -11.86
N THR A 221 6.80 19.10 -11.81
CA THR A 221 7.32 20.26 -11.05
C THR A 221 7.46 21.51 -11.93
N VAL A 222 7.07 21.47 -13.21
CA VAL A 222 7.12 22.59 -14.17
C VAL A 222 5.76 23.25 -14.35
#